data_b50bb63bdab51b3ceab096e2be682943
#
_entry.id   b50bb63bdab51b3ceab096e2be682943
#
_cell.length_a   1.000
_cell.length_b   1.000
_cell.length_c   1.000
_cell.angle_alpha   90.00
_cell.angle_beta   90.00
_cell.angle_gamma   90.00
#
_symmetry.space_group_name_H-M   'P 1'
#
loop_
_entity.id
_entity.type
_entity.pdbx_description
1 polymer ?
#
loop_
_entity_poly.entity_id
_entity_poly.type
_entity_poly.pdbx_seq_one_letter_code
_entity_poly.pdbx_strand_id
1 'polypeptide(L)'
;MKKLMAFSVVAAALCAFAADKVAIKFEIPPPHSSGTPKEVKSDNLEPDPGPGKYRAPIMVPAGFDKKLTTEDTVVTTSEEAVTGDNEYVVDADKTPDATCMLQLPGGVQWVQLDLGAEKTVSAVCVWHDQGDDRVYKDVIVQLSNDAKFATGVTTIFNNDHDNTSKLGKGTDKEYRERNDGRPIDGKMTKARYVRCYSAGSTSEPVNNYVEIEVFGK
;
A
#
# COMPACT_ATOMS: atom_id res chain seq x y z
N MET A 1 29.36 -66.21 -1.63
CA MET A 1 29.36 -65.23 -0.53
C MET A 1 29.03 -63.86 -1.12
N LYS A 2 27.76 -63.42 -1.01
CA LYS A 2 27.34 -62.10 -1.50
C LYS A 2 27.43 -61.09 -0.36
N LYS A 3 28.29 -60.05 -0.50
CA LYS A 3 28.37 -58.93 0.45
C LYS A 3 27.23 -57.99 0.20
N LEU A 4 26.35 -57.83 1.18
CA LEU A 4 25.34 -56.78 1.21
C LEU A 4 26.02 -55.45 1.64
N MET A 5 26.01 -54.42 0.78
CA MET A 5 26.39 -53.08 1.16
C MET A 5 25.12 -52.36 1.67
N ALA A 6 25.13 -51.99 2.94
CA ALA A 6 24.10 -51.14 3.51
C ALA A 6 24.42 -49.66 3.21
N PHE A 7 23.56 -48.98 2.46
CA PHE A 7 23.60 -47.54 2.29
C PHE A 7 22.87 -46.87 3.46
N SER A 8 23.60 -46.21 4.34
CA SER A 8 23.00 -45.32 5.34
C SER A 8 22.62 -43.99 4.68
N VAL A 9 21.33 -43.75 4.55
CA VAL A 9 20.80 -42.43 4.17
C VAL A 9 20.78 -41.56 5.42
N VAL A 10 21.70 -40.60 5.51
CA VAL A 10 21.65 -39.54 6.52
C VAL A 10 20.62 -38.50 6.08
N ALA A 11 19.45 -38.54 6.68
CA ALA A 11 18.46 -37.50 6.50
C ALA A 11 18.92 -36.24 7.27
N ALA A 12 19.44 -35.23 6.57
CA ALA A 12 19.68 -33.94 7.16
C ALA A 12 18.33 -33.24 7.38
N ALA A 13 17.89 -33.18 8.64
CA ALA A 13 16.74 -32.37 9.02
C ALA A 13 17.12 -30.89 8.87
N LEU A 14 16.62 -30.22 7.83
CA LEU A 14 16.62 -28.77 7.74
C LEU A 14 15.69 -28.24 8.84
N CYS A 15 16.23 -27.81 9.97
CA CYS A 15 15.51 -26.96 10.90
C CYS A 15 15.37 -25.58 10.24
N ALA A 16 14.25 -25.34 9.58
CA ALA A 16 13.85 -23.98 9.21
C ALA A 16 13.58 -23.22 10.51
N PHE A 17 14.53 -22.40 10.94
CA PHE A 17 14.26 -21.42 11.98
C PHE A 17 13.22 -20.45 11.41
N ALA A 18 12.02 -20.44 12.00
CA ALA A 18 11.06 -19.39 11.72
C ALA A 18 11.73 -18.05 12.12
N ALA A 19 11.99 -17.19 11.15
CA ALA A 19 12.55 -15.87 11.45
C ALA A 19 11.60 -15.13 12.39
N ASP A 20 12.14 -14.51 13.43
CA ASP A 20 11.36 -13.68 14.34
C ASP A 20 10.60 -12.63 13.54
N LYS A 21 9.29 -12.51 13.78
CA LYS A 21 8.44 -11.51 13.15
C LYS A 21 8.36 -10.27 14.01
N VAL A 22 8.43 -9.12 13.35
CA VAL A 22 8.26 -7.80 13.96
C VAL A 22 7.08 -7.09 13.29
N ALA A 23 6.39 -6.24 14.04
CA ALA A 23 5.35 -5.38 13.48
C ALA A 23 5.99 -4.20 12.76
N ILE A 24 5.51 -3.88 11.56
CA ILE A 24 5.81 -2.59 10.94
C ILE A 24 5.18 -1.49 11.79
N LYS A 25 5.99 -0.48 12.12
CA LYS A 25 5.55 0.67 12.91
C LYS A 25 5.37 1.85 11.97
N PHE A 26 4.14 2.31 11.84
CA PHE A 26 3.79 3.57 11.19
C PHE A 26 3.72 4.67 12.25
N GLU A 27 4.13 5.87 11.88
CA GLU A 27 3.76 7.05 12.63
C GLU A 27 2.31 7.40 12.29
N ILE A 28 1.42 7.31 13.28
CA ILE A 28 -0.01 7.59 13.10
C ILE A 28 -0.26 9.02 13.57
N PRO A 29 -0.67 9.94 12.68
CA PRO A 29 -0.98 11.31 13.07
C PRO A 29 -2.24 11.34 13.96
N PRO A 30 -2.48 12.44 14.68
CA PRO A 30 -3.75 12.64 15.37
C PRO A 30 -4.93 12.50 14.39
N PRO A 31 -6.07 11.97 14.84
CA PRO A 31 -7.26 11.91 13.99
C PRO A 31 -7.68 13.34 13.62
N HIS A 32 -7.90 13.54 12.33
CA HIS A 32 -8.45 14.78 11.80
C HIS A 32 -9.96 14.59 11.61
N SER A 33 -10.76 15.58 12.00
CA SER A 33 -12.20 15.56 11.81
C SER A 33 -12.65 16.90 11.24
N SER A 34 -13.01 16.92 9.99
CA SER A 34 -13.60 18.09 9.31
C SER A 34 -15.08 17.82 9.01
N GLY A 35 -15.92 17.96 10.03
CA GLY A 35 -17.36 17.90 9.88
C GLY A 35 -18.01 16.57 10.22
N THR A 36 -19.27 16.41 9.87
CA THR A 36 -20.05 15.19 10.16
C THR A 36 -19.70 14.09 9.17
N PRO A 37 -19.35 12.89 9.64
CA PRO A 37 -19.10 11.76 8.76
C PRO A 37 -20.27 11.51 7.81
N LYS A 38 -19.97 11.26 6.53
CA LYS A 38 -20.97 10.88 5.53
C LYS A 38 -21.30 9.41 5.66
N GLU A 39 -22.57 9.07 5.48
CA GLU A 39 -22.98 7.67 5.41
C GLU A 39 -22.40 7.05 4.13
N VAL A 40 -21.44 6.13 4.30
CA VAL A 40 -20.85 5.37 3.20
C VAL A 40 -21.57 4.05 3.07
N LYS A 41 -22.18 3.80 1.89
CA LYS A 41 -22.89 2.56 1.57
C LYS A 41 -22.09 1.76 0.58
N SER A 42 -21.60 0.60 1.00
CA SER A 42 -20.99 -0.41 0.14
C SER A 42 -21.15 -1.79 0.77
N ASP A 43 -21.55 -2.77 -0.05
CA ASP A 43 -21.61 -4.18 0.37
C ASP A 43 -20.23 -4.79 0.56
N ASN A 44 -19.19 -4.12 0.06
CA ASN A 44 -17.80 -4.58 0.09
C ASN A 44 -16.95 -3.88 1.15
N LEU A 45 -17.53 -2.95 1.91
CA LEU A 45 -16.81 -2.18 2.93
C LEU A 45 -16.31 -3.09 4.07
N GLU A 46 -15.06 -2.89 4.49
CA GLU A 46 -14.55 -3.55 5.68
C GLU A 46 -15.26 -3.01 6.94
N PRO A 47 -15.40 -3.84 7.98
CA PRO A 47 -15.94 -3.37 9.25
C PRO A 47 -15.06 -2.26 9.84
N ASP A 48 -15.70 -1.18 10.30
CA ASP A 48 -15.00 -0.14 11.06
C ASP A 48 -14.51 -0.72 12.39
N PRO A 49 -13.22 -0.66 12.72
CA PRO A 49 -12.71 -1.13 14.00
C PRO A 49 -13.22 -0.30 15.20
N GLY A 50 -13.80 0.87 14.94
CA GLY A 50 -14.35 1.79 15.94
C GLY A 50 -13.34 2.80 16.48
N PRO A 51 -13.81 3.77 17.26
CA PRO A 51 -12.99 4.87 17.78
C PRO A 51 -11.78 4.39 18.60
N GLY A 52 -10.61 4.97 18.34
CA GLY A 52 -9.37 4.66 19.06
C GLY A 52 -8.79 3.28 18.79
N LYS A 53 -9.35 2.54 17.84
CA LYS A 53 -8.80 1.26 17.36
C LYS A 53 -8.22 1.45 15.97
N TYR A 54 -7.10 0.80 15.72
CA TYR A 54 -6.39 0.85 14.45
C TYR A 54 -6.45 -0.50 13.73
N ARG A 55 -6.14 -0.49 12.45
CA ARG A 55 -5.97 -1.72 11.66
C ARG A 55 -4.84 -2.57 12.24
N ALA A 56 -4.94 -3.88 12.07
CA ALA A 56 -3.90 -4.79 12.55
C ALA A 56 -2.56 -4.47 11.85
N PRO A 57 -1.45 -4.45 12.60
CA PRO A 57 -0.14 -4.20 12.01
C PRO A 57 0.27 -5.37 11.09
N ILE A 58 1.04 -5.05 10.04
CA ILE A 58 1.66 -6.05 9.19
C ILE A 58 2.87 -6.64 9.92
N MET A 59 2.89 -7.96 10.03
CA MET A 59 3.98 -8.70 10.69
C MET A 59 4.96 -9.24 9.63
N VAL A 60 6.19 -8.76 9.67
CA VAL A 60 7.26 -9.10 8.70
C VAL A 60 8.46 -9.75 9.39
N PRO A 61 9.31 -10.49 8.67
CA PRO A 61 10.56 -10.97 9.21
C PRO A 61 11.43 -9.80 9.71
N ALA A 62 12.15 -9.98 10.81
CA ALA A 62 13.04 -8.98 11.36
C ALA A 62 14.05 -8.48 10.29
N GLY A 63 14.22 -7.16 10.19
CA GLY A 63 15.06 -6.51 9.19
C GLY A 63 14.38 -6.18 7.86
N PHE A 64 13.07 -6.47 7.73
CA PHE A 64 12.23 -6.05 6.62
C PHE A 64 11.18 -4.99 7.03
N ASP A 65 11.33 -4.43 8.20
CA ASP A 65 10.48 -3.40 8.82
C ASP A 65 10.99 -1.97 8.62
N LYS A 66 12.00 -1.78 7.77
CA LYS A 66 12.58 -0.46 7.51
C LYS A 66 11.81 0.28 6.43
N LYS A 67 11.55 1.58 6.64
CA LYS A 67 11.00 2.46 5.61
C LYS A 67 12.03 2.62 4.48
N LEU A 68 11.59 2.43 3.25
CA LEU A 68 12.38 2.56 2.01
C LEU A 68 12.17 3.92 1.34
N THR A 69 10.98 4.51 1.52
CA THR A 69 10.66 5.86 1.01
C THR A 69 11.30 6.94 1.86
N THR A 70 11.79 7.99 1.21
CA THR A 70 12.38 9.19 1.80
C THR A 70 11.96 10.39 0.97
N GLU A 71 12.23 11.61 1.42
CA GLU A 71 12.02 12.85 0.68
C GLU A 71 12.72 12.87 -0.70
N ASP A 72 13.81 12.08 -0.87
CA ASP A 72 14.52 11.94 -2.14
C ASP A 72 13.90 10.88 -3.07
N THR A 73 12.81 10.21 -2.67
CA THR A 73 12.15 9.21 -3.51
C THR A 73 11.52 9.87 -4.73
N VAL A 74 11.90 9.42 -5.92
CA VAL A 74 11.34 9.97 -7.17
C VAL A 74 9.89 9.54 -7.31
N VAL A 75 9.01 10.52 -7.40
CA VAL A 75 7.56 10.35 -7.59
C VAL A 75 7.15 10.83 -8.97
N THR A 76 6.32 10.05 -9.65
CA THR A 76 5.70 10.40 -10.93
C THR A 76 4.21 10.08 -10.89
N THR A 77 3.43 10.75 -11.72
CA THR A 77 1.96 10.64 -11.76
C THR A 77 1.45 10.35 -13.16
N SER A 78 0.21 9.85 -13.25
CA SER A 78 -0.46 9.59 -14.54
C SER A 78 -0.75 10.87 -15.32
N GLU A 79 -1.08 11.93 -14.60
CA GLU A 79 -1.45 13.25 -15.12
C GLU A 79 -0.80 14.34 -14.26
N GLU A 80 -0.76 15.56 -14.77
CA GLU A 80 -0.33 16.72 -14.00
C GLU A 80 -1.25 16.95 -12.80
N ALA A 81 -0.67 17.32 -11.67
CA ALA A 81 -1.42 17.62 -10.45
C ALA A 81 -2.38 18.82 -10.65
N VAL A 82 -3.58 18.71 -10.10
CA VAL A 82 -4.52 19.84 -10.00
C VAL A 82 -4.03 20.82 -8.94
N THR A 83 -3.57 20.29 -7.81
CA THR A 83 -2.92 21.04 -6.73
C THR A 83 -1.90 20.16 -6.02
N GLY A 84 -0.93 20.78 -5.34
CA GLY A 84 0.12 20.10 -4.60
C GLY A 84 1.27 19.63 -5.49
N ASP A 85 2.32 19.19 -4.86
CA ASP A 85 3.53 18.71 -5.50
C ASP A 85 3.71 17.21 -5.27
N ASN A 86 4.44 16.55 -6.17
CA ASN A 86 4.66 15.10 -6.10
C ASN A 86 5.38 14.69 -4.81
N GLU A 87 6.24 15.54 -4.27
CA GLU A 87 7.02 15.33 -3.06
C GLU A 87 6.14 15.18 -1.81
N TYR A 88 4.93 15.74 -1.79
CA TYR A 88 4.01 15.66 -0.65
C TYR A 88 3.65 14.22 -0.28
N VAL A 89 3.71 13.28 -1.22
CA VAL A 89 3.37 11.88 -0.92
C VAL A 89 4.50 11.06 -0.29
N VAL A 90 5.65 11.70 0.01
CA VAL A 90 6.84 11.05 0.61
C VAL A 90 7.56 11.94 1.64
N ASP A 91 6.96 13.07 2.05
CA ASP A 91 7.55 14.05 2.97
C ASP A 91 7.32 13.74 4.46
N ALA A 92 6.58 12.66 4.73
CA ALA A 92 6.15 12.20 6.05
C ALA A 92 5.10 13.09 6.74
N ASP A 93 4.59 14.14 6.09
CA ASP A 93 3.43 14.89 6.59
C ASP A 93 2.13 14.16 6.22
N LYS A 94 1.41 13.67 7.21
CA LYS A 94 0.15 12.94 7.06
C LYS A 94 -1.06 13.80 7.40
N THR A 95 -0.91 15.11 7.37
CA THR A 95 -1.99 16.06 7.61
C THR A 95 -2.93 16.11 6.40
N PRO A 96 -4.23 15.83 6.56
CA PRO A 96 -5.18 15.85 5.44
C PRO A 96 -5.64 17.29 5.15
N ASP A 97 -4.71 18.12 4.72
CA ASP A 97 -4.96 19.52 4.34
C ASP A 97 -4.61 19.72 2.87
N ALA A 98 -5.35 20.55 2.17
CA ALA A 98 -5.14 20.82 0.75
C ALA A 98 -3.75 21.37 0.43
N THR A 99 -3.03 21.89 1.42
CA THR A 99 -1.65 22.38 1.28
C THR A 99 -0.59 21.31 1.55
N CYS A 100 -0.99 20.10 1.97
CA CYS A 100 -0.11 18.99 2.34
C CYS A 100 -0.47 17.71 1.57
N MET A 101 -1.19 17.78 0.46
CA MET A 101 -1.58 16.63 -0.34
C MET A 101 -1.44 16.88 -1.83
N LEU A 102 -1.14 15.81 -2.55
CA LEU A 102 -1.15 15.77 -4.01
C LEU A 102 -2.56 15.46 -4.50
N GLN A 103 -3.17 16.37 -5.27
CA GLN A 103 -4.47 16.14 -5.89
C GLN A 103 -4.31 15.88 -7.39
N LEU A 104 -4.76 14.72 -7.85
CA LEU A 104 -4.83 14.34 -9.26
C LEU A 104 -6.27 14.49 -9.80
N PRO A 105 -6.45 14.65 -11.11
CA PRO A 105 -7.77 14.78 -11.73
C PRO A 105 -8.70 13.59 -11.43
N GLY A 106 -9.96 13.73 -11.81
CA GLY A 106 -10.95 12.64 -11.72
C GLY A 106 -10.66 11.49 -12.68
N GLY A 107 -11.32 10.35 -12.43
CA GLY A 107 -11.10 9.10 -13.14
C GLY A 107 -9.96 8.28 -12.52
N VAL A 108 -9.56 7.21 -13.20
CA VAL A 108 -8.47 6.35 -12.74
C VAL A 108 -7.14 7.07 -12.91
N GLN A 109 -6.52 7.39 -11.79
CA GLN A 109 -5.19 8.02 -11.74
C GLN A 109 -4.22 7.16 -10.95
N TRP A 110 -2.92 7.41 -11.08
CA TRP A 110 -1.91 6.73 -10.31
C TRP A 110 -0.77 7.66 -9.87
N VAL A 111 -0.20 7.29 -8.73
CA VAL A 111 1.08 7.79 -8.22
C VAL A 111 2.07 6.64 -8.24
N GLN A 112 3.28 6.87 -8.76
CA GLN A 112 4.35 5.88 -8.83
C GLN A 112 5.60 6.36 -8.10
N LEU A 113 6.16 5.49 -7.28
CA LEU A 113 7.41 5.69 -6.58
C LEU A 113 8.52 4.83 -7.20
N ASP A 114 9.71 5.41 -7.39
CA ASP A 114 10.94 4.69 -7.76
C ASP A 114 11.82 4.51 -6.51
N LEU A 115 12.01 3.28 -6.07
CA LEU A 115 12.86 2.95 -4.91
C LEU A 115 14.36 2.98 -5.23
N GLY A 116 14.73 3.45 -6.44
CA GLY A 116 16.12 3.58 -6.91
C GLY A 116 16.76 2.26 -7.37
N ALA A 117 16.39 1.14 -6.77
CA ALA A 117 16.84 -0.21 -7.11
C ALA A 117 15.78 -1.25 -6.76
N GLU A 118 15.94 -2.49 -7.25
CA GLU A 118 15.12 -3.61 -6.78
C GLU A 118 15.28 -3.79 -5.27
N LYS A 119 14.15 -3.79 -4.57
CA LYS A 119 14.02 -4.02 -3.13
C LYS A 119 13.09 -5.18 -2.88
N THR A 120 13.18 -5.81 -1.71
CA THR A 120 12.14 -6.71 -1.23
C THR A 120 11.12 -5.88 -0.46
N VAL A 121 9.96 -5.65 -1.05
CA VAL A 121 8.87 -4.88 -0.44
C VAL A 121 8.09 -5.78 0.50
N SER A 122 8.06 -5.41 1.76
CA SER A 122 7.36 -6.14 2.83
C SER A 122 5.98 -5.56 3.13
N ALA A 123 5.82 -4.23 3.00
CA ALA A 123 4.54 -3.55 3.13
C ALA A 123 4.53 -2.23 2.36
N VAL A 124 3.32 -1.78 2.03
CA VAL A 124 3.02 -0.44 1.56
C VAL A 124 1.91 0.12 2.44
N CYS A 125 2.03 1.35 2.89
CA CYS A 125 0.94 2.05 3.55
C CYS A 125 0.58 3.29 2.75
N VAL A 126 -0.71 3.45 2.45
CA VAL A 126 -1.24 4.57 1.67
C VAL A 126 -2.15 5.40 2.55
N TRP A 127 -1.93 6.69 2.58
CA TRP A 127 -2.84 7.68 3.13
C TRP A 127 -3.41 8.51 1.99
N HIS A 128 -4.71 8.41 1.78
CA HIS A 128 -5.45 9.39 1.02
C HIS A 128 -6.02 10.45 1.96
N ASP A 129 -6.72 11.44 1.41
CA ASP A 129 -7.39 12.44 2.23
C ASP A 129 -8.41 11.79 3.18
N GLN A 130 -8.17 11.98 4.47
CA GLN A 130 -8.93 11.46 5.60
C GLN A 130 -9.69 12.58 6.34
N GLY A 131 -9.81 13.75 5.73
CA GLY A 131 -10.45 14.91 6.34
C GLY A 131 -11.95 14.72 6.60
N ASP A 132 -12.58 13.77 5.93
CA ASP A 132 -13.94 13.31 6.18
C ASP A 132 -14.03 11.79 6.11
N ASP A 133 -15.21 11.22 6.43
CA ASP A 133 -15.45 9.78 6.38
C ASP A 133 -15.74 9.32 4.94
N ARG A 134 -14.69 9.22 4.11
CA ARG A 134 -14.76 8.87 2.69
C ARG A 134 -14.16 7.51 2.39
N VAL A 135 -14.55 6.95 1.24
CA VAL A 135 -13.98 5.74 0.65
C VAL A 135 -13.49 6.08 -0.74
N TYR A 136 -12.23 5.78 -1.04
CA TYR A 136 -11.70 5.86 -2.40
C TYR A 136 -12.08 4.62 -3.19
N LYS A 137 -12.39 4.85 -4.48
CA LYS A 137 -12.80 3.80 -5.42
C LYS A 137 -11.61 3.25 -6.16
N ASP A 138 -11.67 1.98 -6.51
CA ASP A 138 -10.70 1.29 -7.36
C ASP A 138 -9.26 1.48 -6.89
N VAL A 139 -9.07 1.39 -5.56
CA VAL A 139 -7.74 1.42 -5.00
C VAL A 139 -7.01 0.14 -5.37
N ILE A 140 -5.90 0.31 -6.11
CA ILE A 140 -5.07 -0.80 -6.56
C ILE A 140 -3.62 -0.47 -6.26
N VAL A 141 -2.88 -1.42 -5.68
CA VAL A 141 -1.44 -1.27 -5.44
C VAL A 141 -0.70 -2.36 -6.19
N GLN A 142 0.21 -1.95 -7.06
CA GLN A 142 1.01 -2.81 -7.91
C GLN A 142 2.50 -2.58 -7.70
N LEU A 143 3.27 -3.65 -7.86
CA LEU A 143 4.72 -3.69 -7.76
C LEU A 143 5.31 -4.20 -9.07
N SER A 144 6.41 -3.60 -9.55
CA SER A 144 7.11 -4.06 -10.75
C SER A 144 8.58 -3.65 -10.75
N ASN A 145 9.40 -4.33 -11.54
CA ASN A 145 10.73 -3.87 -11.93
C ASN A 145 10.72 -3.10 -13.26
N ASP A 146 9.56 -3.05 -13.92
CA ASP A 146 9.36 -2.28 -15.16
C ASP A 146 8.66 -0.95 -14.84
N ALA A 147 9.33 0.17 -15.06
CA ALA A 147 8.79 1.51 -14.83
C ALA A 147 7.49 1.81 -15.59
N LYS A 148 7.24 1.08 -16.69
CA LYS A 148 6.02 1.23 -17.49
C LYS A 148 4.88 0.33 -17.03
N PHE A 149 5.15 -0.59 -16.08
CA PHE A 149 4.17 -1.59 -15.63
C PHE A 149 3.57 -2.43 -16.77
N ALA A 150 4.32 -2.65 -17.84
CA ALA A 150 3.91 -3.48 -18.96
C ALA A 150 4.19 -4.97 -18.73
N THR A 151 5.20 -5.29 -17.91
CA THR A 151 5.62 -6.66 -17.62
C THR A 151 5.98 -6.84 -16.13
N GLY A 152 5.93 -8.08 -15.65
CA GLY A 152 6.35 -8.42 -14.28
C GLY A 152 5.57 -7.71 -13.19
N VAL A 153 4.30 -7.41 -13.44
CA VAL A 153 3.43 -6.70 -12.49
C VAL A 153 2.86 -7.66 -11.47
N THR A 154 3.02 -7.34 -10.20
CA THR A 154 2.40 -8.04 -9.08
C THR A 154 1.39 -7.12 -8.40
N THR A 155 0.11 -7.46 -8.42
CA THR A 155 -0.94 -6.75 -7.67
C THR A 155 -0.97 -7.27 -6.24
N ILE A 156 -0.72 -6.40 -5.27
CA ILE A 156 -0.72 -6.74 -3.84
C ILE A 156 -2.01 -6.34 -3.14
N PHE A 157 -2.74 -5.37 -3.69
CA PHE A 157 -4.06 -4.93 -3.23
C PHE A 157 -4.92 -4.52 -4.43
N ASN A 158 -6.20 -4.88 -4.43
CA ASN A 158 -7.17 -4.46 -5.45
C ASN A 158 -8.59 -4.57 -4.91
N ASN A 159 -9.28 -3.43 -4.74
CA ASN A 159 -10.69 -3.35 -4.34
C ASN A 159 -11.63 -2.93 -5.48
N ASP A 160 -11.16 -2.94 -6.73
CA ASP A 160 -11.97 -2.72 -7.93
C ASP A 160 -12.81 -3.97 -8.26
N HIS A 161 -14.01 -4.05 -7.74
CA HIS A 161 -14.87 -5.24 -7.84
C HIS A 161 -15.53 -5.40 -9.22
N ASP A 162 -15.70 -4.32 -9.96
CA ASP A 162 -16.40 -4.32 -11.27
C ASP A 162 -15.44 -4.18 -12.47
N ASN A 163 -14.14 -3.96 -12.20
CA ASN A 163 -13.08 -3.77 -13.20
C ASN A 163 -13.27 -2.49 -14.03
N THR A 164 -13.76 -1.42 -13.41
CA THR A 164 -13.86 -0.11 -14.07
C THR A 164 -12.51 0.50 -14.36
N SER A 165 -11.48 0.20 -13.54
CA SER A 165 -10.09 0.58 -13.78
C SER A 165 -9.46 -0.10 -15.00
N LYS A 166 -10.00 -1.24 -15.47
CA LYS A 166 -9.43 -2.13 -16.49
C LYS A 166 -8.10 -2.80 -16.08
N LEU A 167 -7.80 -2.83 -14.78
CA LEU A 167 -6.60 -3.46 -14.23
C LEU A 167 -6.86 -4.84 -13.62
N GLY A 168 -8.07 -5.37 -13.84
CA GLY A 168 -8.53 -6.66 -13.33
C GLY A 168 -9.46 -6.51 -12.13
N LYS A 169 -10.37 -7.48 -11.96
CA LYS A 169 -11.29 -7.50 -10.82
C LYS A 169 -10.53 -7.80 -9.53
N GLY A 170 -10.78 -6.98 -8.52
CA GLY A 170 -10.29 -7.15 -7.17
C GLY A 170 -11.25 -7.91 -6.26
N THR A 171 -10.73 -8.36 -5.13
CA THR A 171 -11.49 -9.02 -4.05
C THR A 171 -11.20 -8.43 -2.68
N ASP A 172 -10.29 -7.47 -2.61
CA ASP A 172 -9.99 -6.78 -1.36
C ASP A 172 -11.15 -5.88 -0.95
N LYS A 173 -11.30 -5.66 0.34
CA LYS A 173 -12.38 -4.83 0.85
C LYS A 173 -12.11 -3.35 0.60
N GLU A 174 -13.15 -2.62 0.26
CA GLU A 174 -13.15 -1.17 0.37
C GLU A 174 -12.99 -0.75 1.82
N TYR A 175 -12.48 0.44 2.07
CA TYR A 175 -12.21 0.90 3.42
C TYR A 175 -12.44 2.41 3.55
N ARG A 176 -12.82 2.81 4.75
CA ARG A 176 -12.88 4.23 5.10
C ARG A 176 -11.49 4.77 5.32
N GLU A 177 -11.24 5.95 4.80
CA GLU A 177 -9.99 6.65 5.07
C GLU A 177 -9.93 7.07 6.53
N ARG A 178 -8.76 6.87 7.13
CA ARG A 178 -8.51 7.13 8.53
C ARG A 178 -7.05 7.53 8.74
N ASN A 179 -6.77 8.12 9.90
CA ASN A 179 -5.41 8.56 10.26
C ASN A 179 -4.37 7.43 10.34
N ASP A 180 -4.78 6.16 10.46
CA ASP A 180 -3.89 5.01 10.42
C ASP A 180 -3.52 4.54 8.99
N GLY A 181 -4.01 5.23 7.95
CA GLY A 181 -3.77 4.88 6.56
C GLY A 181 -4.26 3.47 6.20
N ARG A 182 -3.89 2.99 5.02
CA ARG A 182 -4.17 1.62 4.59
C ARG A 182 -2.89 0.79 4.55
N PRO A 183 -2.57 0.02 5.60
CA PRO A 183 -1.47 -0.94 5.55
C PRO A 183 -1.81 -2.10 4.59
N ILE A 184 -0.89 -2.40 3.67
CA ILE A 184 -1.01 -3.44 2.64
C ILE A 184 0.21 -4.35 2.72
N ASP A 185 -0.02 -5.66 2.81
CA ASP A 185 1.05 -6.66 2.81
C ASP A 185 1.76 -6.67 1.45
N GLY A 186 3.05 -6.35 1.41
CA GLY A 186 3.89 -6.37 0.22
C GLY A 186 4.25 -7.78 -0.25
N LYS A 187 3.88 -8.82 0.51
CA LYS A 187 4.09 -10.24 0.22
C LYS A 187 5.55 -10.58 -0.05
N MET A 188 6.48 -9.80 0.50
CA MET A 188 7.92 -9.94 0.29
C MET A 188 8.29 -9.92 -1.21
N THR A 189 7.58 -9.13 -1.99
CA THR A 189 7.74 -9.02 -3.43
C THR A 189 8.99 -8.23 -3.78
N LYS A 190 9.78 -8.72 -4.73
CA LYS A 190 10.91 -7.96 -5.28
C LYS A 190 10.44 -6.99 -6.34
N ALA A 191 10.69 -5.71 -6.12
CA ALA A 191 10.31 -4.64 -7.04
C ALA A 191 11.19 -3.39 -6.85
N ARG A 192 11.32 -2.60 -7.91
CA ARG A 192 11.87 -1.25 -7.88
C ARG A 192 10.79 -0.19 -7.83
N TYR A 193 9.65 -0.44 -8.48
CA TYR A 193 8.57 0.53 -8.62
C TYR A 193 7.34 0.08 -7.85
N VAL A 194 6.72 1.05 -7.16
CA VAL A 194 5.42 0.91 -6.50
C VAL A 194 4.45 1.86 -7.18
N ARG A 195 3.27 1.38 -7.60
CA ARG A 195 2.25 2.21 -8.21
C ARG A 195 0.94 2.03 -7.46
N CYS A 196 0.37 3.16 -7.01
CA CYS A 196 -0.89 3.24 -6.30
C CYS A 196 -1.92 3.93 -7.20
N TYR A 197 -3.06 3.29 -7.41
CA TYR A 197 -4.18 3.79 -8.23
C TYR A 197 -5.37 4.12 -7.36
N SER A 198 -6.19 5.06 -7.81
CA SER A 198 -7.55 5.33 -7.31
C SER A 198 -8.41 5.99 -8.39
N ALA A 199 -9.72 6.02 -8.19
CA ALA A 199 -10.71 6.55 -9.16
C ALA A 199 -11.70 7.51 -8.48
N GLY A 200 -11.18 8.48 -7.74
CA GLY A 200 -11.98 9.39 -6.92
C GLY A 200 -12.51 8.72 -5.65
N SER A 201 -13.37 9.43 -4.94
CA SER A 201 -13.93 8.99 -3.67
C SER A 201 -15.44 9.10 -3.62
N THR A 202 -16.04 8.71 -2.50
CA THR A 202 -17.47 8.93 -2.23
C THR A 202 -17.81 10.40 -1.98
N SER A 203 -16.81 11.23 -1.70
CA SER A 203 -16.96 12.66 -1.42
C SER A 203 -16.75 13.53 -2.64
N GLU A 204 -15.79 13.16 -3.49
CA GLU A 204 -15.39 13.97 -4.66
C GLU A 204 -14.76 13.10 -5.76
N PRO A 205 -14.77 13.56 -7.02
CA PRO A 205 -14.26 12.78 -8.14
C PRO A 205 -12.74 12.78 -8.25
N VAL A 206 -12.03 13.67 -7.58
CA VAL A 206 -10.58 13.80 -7.62
C VAL A 206 -9.87 12.78 -6.73
N ASN A 207 -8.58 12.59 -6.96
CA ASN A 207 -7.75 11.62 -6.24
C ASN A 207 -6.74 12.38 -5.38
N ASN A 208 -6.90 12.30 -4.06
CA ASN A 208 -6.04 13.01 -3.10
C ASN A 208 -5.14 12.02 -2.38
N TYR A 209 -3.84 12.14 -2.59
CA TYR A 209 -2.80 11.35 -1.90
C TYR A 209 -2.09 12.25 -0.89
N VAL A 210 -2.02 11.80 0.35
CA VAL A 210 -1.35 12.51 1.46
C VAL A 210 0.05 11.94 1.68
N GLU A 211 0.17 10.60 1.80
CA GLU A 211 1.46 9.96 2.03
C GLU A 211 1.44 8.52 1.51
N ILE A 212 2.59 8.04 1.01
CA ILE A 212 2.83 6.64 0.66
C ILE A 212 4.14 6.18 1.27
N GLU A 213 4.07 5.31 2.26
CA GLU A 213 5.24 4.68 2.87
C GLU A 213 5.44 3.26 2.36
N VAL A 214 6.66 2.94 1.94
CA VAL A 214 7.07 1.59 1.51
C VAL A 214 8.08 1.05 2.50
N PHE A 215 7.91 -0.21 2.90
CA PHE A 215 8.78 -0.88 3.86
C PHE A 215 9.40 -2.14 3.24
N GLY A 216 10.60 -2.49 3.72
CA GLY A 216 11.31 -3.65 3.20
C GLY A 216 12.82 -3.63 3.41
N LYS A 217 13.54 -4.18 2.41
CA LYS A 217 15.01 -4.28 2.43
C LYS A 217 15.61 -4.26 1.03
#